data_39dca2c4a644863b365d4c8094d61dcf
#
_entry.id   39dca2c4a644863b365d4c8094d61dcf
#
_cell.length_a   1.000
_cell.length_b   1.000
_cell.length_c   1.000
_cell.angle_alpha   90.00
_cell.angle_beta   90.00
_cell.angle_gamma   90.00
#
_symmetry.space_group_name_H-M   'P 1'
#
loop_
_entity.id
_entity.type
_entity.pdbx_description
1 polymer ?
#
loop_
_entity_poly.entity_id
_entity_poly.type
_entity_poly.pdbx_seq_one_letter_code
_entity_poly.pdbx_strand_id
1 'polypeptide(L)'
;MVSQVVNMKGMIPSIVADINVDLAKASFTKAGIAEDQIVIVEDEKAAEAAIQEGKYVACKSFMVACKTPSIQAVVDATGSIPIGAEIALNSILNKKHIVMLNAETDCVVGPILKKLADDAGVIFTGSAGDEPGAVMGLYDFATSMGFDVRVVGKGKNNKLDYDCNPDTVAEEAARRGAAPHMITSFKEGTKTMVEMALMCNATGFVPDVRGGHGIEANVKEVPQKYSLKEEGGVLNNYGVVDFVNGIAPGVFVVVTHKLKEVRDEMEYLSMGPGPNYILYRPYHLCSLETPLSAAMAVIEGKGTIVPKGGLVADVITVAKKDLKAGEYMDGYGAYTCYGLIEKYETAKEMNAVPIGLVDRKTKVLKDIKKGEVITYDMVEIDKSTKL
;
A
#
# COMPACT_ATOMS: atom_id res chain seq x y z
N MET A 1 -1.60 -4.65 -15.73
CA MET A 1 -0.87 -5.80 -15.15
C MET A 1 -0.87 -7.02 -16.08
N VAL A 2 -2.02 -7.60 -16.47
CA VAL A 2 -2.05 -8.81 -17.36
C VAL A 2 -1.20 -8.65 -18.62
N SER A 3 -1.36 -7.54 -19.34
CA SER A 3 -0.55 -7.24 -20.55
C SER A 3 0.96 -7.18 -20.25
N GLN A 4 1.35 -6.76 -19.05
CA GLN A 4 2.75 -6.76 -18.64
C GLN A 4 3.25 -8.18 -18.42
N VAL A 5 2.49 -9.01 -17.68
CA VAL A 5 2.88 -10.40 -17.38
C VAL A 5 3.03 -11.23 -18.66
N VAL A 6 2.13 -11.07 -19.63
CA VAL A 6 2.20 -11.77 -20.95
C VAL A 6 3.53 -11.49 -21.67
N ASN A 7 4.11 -10.31 -21.47
CA ASN A 7 5.40 -9.93 -22.08
C ASN A 7 6.63 -10.30 -21.24
N MET A 8 6.44 -10.79 -20.02
CA MET A 8 7.55 -11.18 -19.14
C MET A 8 7.92 -12.65 -19.35
N LYS A 9 9.22 -12.91 -19.60
CA LYS A 9 9.69 -14.28 -19.75
C LYS A 9 9.60 -15.07 -18.45
N GLY A 10 9.05 -16.27 -18.52
CA GLY A 10 8.94 -17.18 -17.36
C GLY A 10 7.72 -16.91 -16.46
N MET A 11 6.81 -16.04 -16.87
CA MET A 11 5.55 -15.79 -16.16
C MET A 11 4.34 -15.98 -17.08
N ILE A 12 3.28 -16.55 -16.55
CA ILE A 12 2.02 -16.79 -17.25
C ILE A 12 0.88 -16.28 -16.37
N PRO A 13 0.03 -15.34 -16.85
CA PRO A 13 -1.15 -14.90 -16.11
C PRO A 13 -2.30 -15.92 -16.34
N SER A 14 -2.21 -17.07 -15.69
CA SER A 14 -3.06 -18.24 -15.99
C SER A 14 -4.53 -18.01 -15.66
N ILE A 15 -4.82 -17.27 -14.56
CA ILE A 15 -6.20 -17.00 -14.11
C ILE A 15 -6.38 -15.51 -13.84
N VAL A 16 -7.49 -14.95 -14.33
CA VAL A 16 -8.02 -13.66 -13.89
C VAL A 16 -9.42 -13.87 -13.31
N ALA A 17 -9.60 -13.44 -12.06
CA ALA A 17 -10.88 -13.47 -11.37
C ALA A 17 -11.44 -12.06 -11.21
N ASP A 18 -12.68 -11.82 -11.61
CA ASP A 18 -13.42 -10.57 -11.43
C ASP A 18 -14.90 -10.88 -11.24
N ILE A 19 -15.59 -10.14 -10.34
CA ILE A 19 -17.05 -10.28 -10.16
C ILE A 19 -17.82 -10.09 -11.45
N ASN A 20 -17.26 -9.32 -12.39
CA ASN A 20 -17.67 -9.23 -13.77
C ASN A 20 -16.71 -10.06 -14.66
N VAL A 21 -17.09 -11.29 -14.96
CA VAL A 21 -16.26 -12.23 -15.73
C VAL A 21 -15.91 -11.73 -17.12
N ASP A 22 -16.72 -10.85 -17.71
CA ASP A 22 -16.42 -10.24 -19.01
C ASP A 22 -15.22 -9.30 -18.92
N LEU A 23 -15.04 -8.60 -17.80
CA LEU A 23 -13.84 -7.80 -17.54
C LEU A 23 -12.60 -8.68 -17.35
N ALA A 24 -12.75 -9.83 -16.69
CA ALA A 24 -11.68 -10.82 -16.58
C ALA A 24 -11.26 -11.31 -17.98
N LYS A 25 -12.20 -11.72 -18.81
CA LYS A 25 -11.96 -12.13 -20.22
C LYS A 25 -11.31 -10.98 -21.02
N ALA A 26 -11.85 -9.76 -20.90
CA ALA A 26 -11.37 -8.59 -21.61
C ALA A 26 -9.91 -8.22 -21.22
N SER A 27 -9.45 -8.56 -20.03
CA SER A 27 -8.07 -8.31 -19.62
C SER A 27 -7.07 -9.14 -20.43
N PHE A 28 -7.43 -10.35 -20.80
CA PHE A 28 -6.63 -11.23 -21.66
C PHE A 28 -6.66 -10.78 -23.12
N THR A 29 -7.85 -10.45 -23.68
CA THR A 29 -7.94 -9.99 -25.06
C THR A 29 -7.19 -8.67 -25.27
N LYS A 30 -7.24 -7.75 -24.31
CA LYS A 30 -6.43 -6.51 -24.30
C LYS A 30 -4.92 -6.79 -24.22
N ALA A 31 -4.53 -7.92 -23.65
CA ALA A 31 -3.13 -8.37 -23.60
C ALA A 31 -2.70 -9.10 -24.90
N GLY A 32 -3.58 -9.23 -25.88
CA GLY A 32 -3.27 -9.87 -27.16
C GLY A 32 -3.53 -11.38 -27.20
N ILE A 33 -4.18 -11.94 -26.18
CA ILE A 33 -4.53 -13.36 -26.16
C ILE A 33 -5.78 -13.56 -27.04
N ALA A 34 -5.73 -14.54 -27.95
CA ALA A 34 -6.84 -14.87 -28.83
C ALA A 34 -8.03 -15.44 -28.03
N GLU A 35 -9.26 -15.13 -28.46
CA GLU A 35 -10.47 -15.50 -27.71
C GLU A 35 -10.65 -17.01 -27.54
N ASP A 36 -10.22 -17.80 -28.51
CA ASP A 36 -10.26 -19.27 -28.48
C ASP A 36 -9.26 -19.89 -27.49
N GLN A 37 -8.31 -19.10 -27.01
CA GLN A 37 -7.37 -19.45 -25.95
C GLN A 37 -7.89 -19.12 -24.55
N ILE A 38 -9.06 -18.46 -24.43
CA ILE A 38 -9.60 -18.02 -23.14
C ILE A 38 -10.86 -18.84 -22.84
N VAL A 39 -10.88 -19.46 -21.66
CA VAL A 39 -12.05 -20.22 -21.17
C VAL A 39 -12.63 -19.59 -19.93
N ILE A 40 -13.95 -19.64 -19.80
CA ILE A 40 -14.65 -19.23 -18.59
C ILE A 40 -14.98 -20.49 -17.80
N VAL A 41 -14.61 -20.52 -16.53
CA VAL A 41 -14.83 -21.66 -15.63
C VAL A 41 -15.43 -21.23 -14.30
N GLU A 42 -16.04 -22.16 -13.57
CA GLU A 42 -16.67 -21.89 -12.28
C GLU A 42 -15.94 -22.54 -11.09
N ASP A 43 -15.06 -23.52 -11.34
CA ASP A 43 -14.35 -24.26 -10.30
C ASP A 43 -12.87 -24.51 -10.62
N GLU A 44 -12.12 -24.91 -9.60
CA GLU A 44 -10.67 -25.14 -9.68
C GLU A 44 -10.29 -26.36 -10.52
N LYS A 45 -11.15 -27.36 -10.68
CA LYS A 45 -10.85 -28.56 -11.48
C LYS A 45 -10.89 -28.24 -12.96
N ALA A 46 -11.95 -27.51 -13.39
CA ALA A 46 -12.07 -27.01 -14.75
C ALA A 46 -10.94 -26.02 -15.09
N ALA A 47 -10.55 -25.16 -14.10
CA ALA A 47 -9.43 -24.25 -14.28
C ALA A 47 -8.11 -25.02 -14.47
N GLU A 48 -7.83 -26.01 -13.63
CA GLU A 48 -6.61 -26.83 -13.74
C GLU A 48 -6.53 -27.54 -15.08
N ALA A 49 -7.64 -28.18 -15.54
CA ALA A 49 -7.69 -28.86 -16.83
C ALA A 49 -7.39 -27.89 -17.99
N ALA A 50 -7.99 -26.70 -17.97
CA ALA A 50 -7.76 -25.68 -18.99
C ALA A 50 -6.30 -25.18 -19.01
N ILE A 51 -5.69 -24.98 -17.85
CA ILE A 51 -4.28 -24.57 -17.74
C ILE A 51 -3.35 -25.65 -18.29
N GLN A 52 -3.62 -26.91 -17.99
CA GLN A 52 -2.86 -28.05 -18.53
C GLN A 52 -2.93 -28.14 -20.07
N GLU A 53 -4.02 -27.66 -20.67
CA GLU A 53 -4.20 -27.53 -22.13
C GLU A 53 -3.55 -26.24 -22.69
N GLY A 54 -2.90 -25.42 -21.85
CA GLY A 54 -2.27 -24.16 -22.25
C GLY A 54 -3.26 -23.02 -22.46
N LYS A 55 -4.49 -23.12 -21.91
CA LYS A 55 -5.52 -22.07 -21.98
C LYS A 55 -5.38 -21.06 -20.85
N TYR A 56 -5.94 -19.87 -21.05
CA TYR A 56 -6.10 -18.83 -20.05
C TYR A 56 -7.51 -18.86 -19.46
N VAL A 57 -7.61 -18.65 -18.16
CA VAL A 57 -8.85 -18.84 -17.41
C VAL A 57 -9.42 -17.51 -16.94
N ALA A 58 -10.65 -17.20 -17.31
CA ALA A 58 -11.45 -16.15 -16.72
C ALA A 58 -12.49 -16.76 -15.79
N CYS A 59 -12.67 -16.21 -14.57
CA CYS A 59 -13.65 -16.72 -13.62
C CYS A 59 -14.25 -15.61 -12.77
N LYS A 60 -15.39 -15.89 -12.13
CA LYS A 60 -16.05 -14.95 -11.24
C LYS A 60 -15.50 -14.97 -9.82
N SER A 61 -15.09 -16.15 -9.35
CA SER A 61 -14.68 -16.36 -7.97
C SER A 61 -13.16 -16.38 -7.82
N PHE A 62 -12.62 -15.55 -6.94
CA PHE A 62 -11.21 -15.59 -6.55
C PHE A 62 -10.79 -16.95 -5.97
N MET A 63 -11.75 -17.70 -5.39
CA MET A 63 -11.48 -19.03 -4.85
C MET A 63 -10.93 -20.01 -5.88
N VAL A 64 -11.31 -19.84 -7.16
CA VAL A 64 -10.76 -20.63 -8.27
C VAL A 64 -9.25 -20.43 -8.36
N ALA A 65 -8.79 -19.16 -8.37
CA ALA A 65 -7.36 -18.85 -8.39
C ALA A 65 -6.63 -19.37 -7.14
N CYS A 66 -7.22 -19.20 -5.95
CA CYS A 66 -6.61 -19.65 -4.70
C CYS A 66 -6.44 -21.18 -4.62
N LYS A 67 -7.39 -21.95 -5.19
CA LYS A 67 -7.42 -23.42 -5.06
C LYS A 67 -6.78 -24.18 -6.22
N THR A 68 -6.65 -23.57 -7.40
CA THR A 68 -6.10 -24.26 -8.58
C THR A 68 -4.63 -24.68 -8.33
N PRO A 69 -4.28 -25.97 -8.47
CA PRO A 69 -2.96 -26.49 -8.11
C PRO A 69 -1.79 -25.81 -8.83
N SER A 70 -1.92 -25.58 -10.14
CA SER A 70 -0.87 -24.98 -10.99
C SER A 70 -0.54 -23.53 -10.65
N ILE A 71 -1.38 -22.82 -9.89
CA ILE A 71 -1.12 -21.44 -9.48
C ILE A 71 -0.08 -21.41 -8.36
N GLN A 72 0.98 -20.64 -8.55
CA GLN A 72 2.05 -20.47 -7.56
C GLN A 72 1.88 -19.19 -6.73
N ALA A 73 1.44 -18.10 -7.37
CA ALA A 73 1.21 -16.82 -6.71
C ALA A 73 -0.13 -16.21 -7.12
N VAL A 74 -0.79 -15.57 -6.16
CA VAL A 74 -2.01 -14.78 -6.37
C VAL A 74 -1.67 -13.31 -6.16
N VAL A 75 -2.27 -12.42 -6.96
CA VAL A 75 -2.15 -10.97 -6.80
C VAL A 75 -3.52 -10.42 -6.46
N ASP A 76 -3.67 -9.79 -5.29
CA ASP A 76 -4.88 -9.04 -4.96
C ASP A 76 -4.78 -7.60 -5.48
N ALA A 77 -5.69 -7.26 -6.38
CA ALA A 77 -5.85 -5.92 -6.96
C ALA A 77 -7.30 -5.45 -6.88
N THR A 78 -8.06 -5.93 -5.89
CA THR A 78 -9.50 -5.67 -5.80
C THR A 78 -9.86 -4.29 -5.25
N GLY A 79 -8.97 -3.66 -4.46
CA GLY A 79 -9.27 -2.40 -3.77
C GLY A 79 -10.35 -2.51 -2.67
N SER A 80 -10.76 -3.72 -2.31
CA SER A 80 -11.72 -3.99 -1.24
C SER A 80 -11.02 -4.63 -0.06
N ILE A 81 -11.02 -3.97 1.09
CA ILE A 81 -10.32 -4.45 2.29
C ILE A 81 -10.84 -5.81 2.76
N PRO A 82 -12.17 -6.03 2.95
CA PRO A 82 -12.67 -7.33 3.38
C PRO A 82 -12.39 -8.46 2.38
N ILE A 83 -12.54 -8.18 1.08
CA ILE A 83 -12.29 -9.19 0.04
C ILE A 83 -10.79 -9.47 -0.09
N GLY A 84 -9.94 -8.44 -0.02
CA GLY A 84 -8.49 -8.61 -0.02
C GLY A 84 -8.01 -9.49 1.14
N ALA A 85 -8.55 -9.29 2.34
CA ALA A 85 -8.26 -10.14 3.49
C ALA A 85 -8.67 -11.60 3.26
N GLU A 86 -9.84 -11.85 2.65
CA GLU A 86 -10.29 -13.20 2.29
C GLU A 86 -9.42 -13.84 1.19
N ILE A 87 -9.03 -13.07 0.16
CA ILE A 87 -8.11 -13.54 -0.90
C ILE A 87 -6.77 -13.94 -0.28
N ALA A 88 -6.20 -13.06 0.54
CA ALA A 88 -4.90 -13.33 1.17
C ALA A 88 -4.96 -14.56 2.08
N LEU A 89 -5.95 -14.65 2.95
CA LEU A 89 -6.12 -15.80 3.84
C LEU A 89 -6.31 -17.10 3.06
N ASN A 90 -7.17 -17.11 2.04
CA ASN A 90 -7.41 -18.32 1.24
C ASN A 90 -6.20 -18.70 0.38
N SER A 91 -5.44 -17.74 -0.14
CA SER A 91 -4.16 -18.00 -0.83
C SER A 91 -3.17 -18.70 0.12
N ILE A 92 -2.99 -18.18 1.34
CA ILE A 92 -2.12 -18.74 2.36
C ILE A 92 -2.54 -20.15 2.74
N LEU A 93 -3.83 -20.38 3.02
CA LEU A 93 -4.39 -21.69 3.40
C LEU A 93 -4.21 -22.74 2.29
N ASN A 94 -4.21 -22.32 1.01
CA ASN A 94 -3.99 -23.18 -0.14
C ASN A 94 -2.52 -23.17 -0.62
N LYS A 95 -1.57 -22.72 0.24
CA LYS A 95 -0.12 -22.74 -0.04
C LYS A 95 0.28 -21.96 -1.30
N LYS A 96 -0.37 -20.82 -1.56
CA LYS A 96 -0.01 -19.89 -2.63
C LYS A 96 0.70 -18.68 -2.05
N HIS A 97 1.74 -18.20 -2.73
CA HIS A 97 2.29 -16.88 -2.44
C HIS A 97 1.22 -15.81 -2.71
N ILE A 98 1.24 -14.72 -1.94
CA ILE A 98 0.27 -13.63 -2.11
C ILE A 98 0.96 -12.28 -2.22
N VAL A 99 0.62 -11.53 -3.26
CA VAL A 99 1.09 -10.17 -3.51
C VAL A 99 -0.08 -9.20 -3.34
N MET A 100 0.05 -8.26 -2.42
CA MET A 100 -0.95 -7.24 -2.14
C MET A 100 -0.65 -5.97 -2.95
N LEU A 101 -1.38 -5.75 -4.06
CA LEU A 101 -1.49 -4.42 -4.67
C LEU A 101 -2.54 -3.58 -3.93
N ASN A 102 -3.39 -4.22 -3.14
CA ASN A 102 -4.35 -3.63 -2.24
C ASN A 102 -3.66 -3.24 -0.91
N ALA A 103 -3.01 -2.09 -0.94
CA ALA A 103 -2.24 -1.55 0.19
C ALA A 103 -3.11 -1.32 1.43
N GLU A 104 -4.38 -1.00 1.24
CA GLU A 104 -5.34 -0.73 2.31
C GLU A 104 -5.60 -2.00 3.15
N THR A 105 -5.74 -3.16 2.51
CA THR A 105 -5.86 -4.44 3.22
C THR A 105 -4.58 -4.78 3.99
N ASP A 106 -3.41 -4.60 3.34
CA ASP A 106 -2.11 -4.86 3.96
C ASP A 106 -1.90 -3.97 5.19
N CYS A 107 -2.28 -2.69 5.12
CA CYS A 107 -2.20 -1.76 6.24
C CYS A 107 -2.98 -2.25 7.47
N VAL A 108 -4.18 -2.81 7.27
CA VAL A 108 -5.09 -3.21 8.37
C VAL A 108 -4.71 -4.57 8.95
N VAL A 109 -4.47 -5.58 8.09
CA VAL A 109 -4.28 -6.98 8.52
C VAL A 109 -2.98 -7.61 8.03
N GLY A 110 -2.10 -6.86 7.37
CA GLY A 110 -0.82 -7.36 6.84
C GLY A 110 0.04 -8.06 7.89
N PRO A 111 0.26 -7.49 9.08
CA PRO A 111 1.09 -8.13 10.11
C PRO A 111 0.60 -9.52 10.54
N ILE A 112 -0.70 -9.73 10.67
CA ILE A 112 -1.24 -11.07 10.99
C ILE A 112 -1.19 -12.00 9.79
N LEU A 113 -1.50 -11.51 8.58
CA LEU A 113 -1.42 -12.31 7.35
C LEU A 113 0.02 -12.76 7.07
N LYS A 114 1.00 -11.88 7.31
CA LYS A 114 2.43 -12.22 7.21
C LYS A 114 2.80 -13.38 8.14
N LYS A 115 2.36 -13.33 9.40
CA LYS A 115 2.60 -14.42 10.36
C LYS A 115 1.98 -15.73 9.89
N LEU A 116 0.74 -15.70 9.42
CA LEU A 116 0.06 -16.88 8.88
C LEU A 116 0.77 -17.43 7.63
N ALA A 117 1.29 -16.55 6.77
CA ALA A 117 2.05 -16.94 5.58
C ALA A 117 3.37 -17.63 5.95
N ASP A 118 4.09 -17.11 6.96
CA ASP A 118 5.31 -17.73 7.48
C ASP A 118 5.04 -19.12 8.03
N ASP A 119 4.01 -19.28 8.84
CA ASP A 119 3.59 -20.57 9.39
C ASP A 119 3.16 -21.54 8.28
N ALA A 120 2.61 -21.03 7.19
CA ALA A 120 2.22 -21.80 6.01
C ALA A 120 3.38 -22.14 5.06
N GLY A 121 4.55 -21.48 5.19
CA GLY A 121 5.71 -21.62 4.32
C GLY A 121 5.53 -20.96 2.95
N VAL A 122 4.74 -19.88 2.89
CA VAL A 122 4.52 -19.08 1.68
C VAL A 122 4.89 -17.62 1.90
N ILE A 123 5.07 -16.86 0.82
CA ILE A 123 5.41 -15.44 0.89
C ILE A 123 4.13 -14.61 0.86
N PHE A 124 3.99 -13.72 1.86
CA PHE A 124 3.11 -12.57 1.85
C PHE A 124 3.95 -11.32 1.58
N THR A 125 3.55 -10.49 0.62
CA THR A 125 4.27 -9.26 0.27
C THR A 125 3.34 -8.21 -0.31
N GLY A 126 3.64 -6.93 -0.08
CA GLY A 126 3.13 -5.84 -0.89
C GLY A 126 3.80 -5.78 -2.27
N SER A 127 3.30 -4.89 -3.13
CA SER A 127 3.71 -4.74 -4.54
C SER A 127 5.00 -3.93 -4.69
N ALA A 128 5.90 -4.37 -5.55
CA ALA A 128 7.13 -3.66 -5.93
C ALA A 128 6.87 -2.32 -6.61
N GLY A 129 5.72 -2.18 -7.27
CA GLY A 129 5.39 -0.99 -8.05
C GLY A 129 4.65 0.10 -7.30
N ASP A 130 4.15 -0.17 -6.11
CA ASP A 130 3.61 0.87 -5.24
C ASP A 130 4.76 1.56 -4.48
N GLU A 131 4.55 2.80 -4.02
CA GLU A 131 5.62 3.58 -3.37
C GLU A 131 6.27 2.84 -2.19
N PRO A 132 5.50 2.15 -1.31
CA PRO A 132 6.11 1.39 -0.21
C PRO A 132 7.05 0.28 -0.69
N GLY A 133 6.70 -0.44 -1.75
CA GLY A 133 7.57 -1.46 -2.33
C GLY A 133 8.77 -0.87 -3.07
N ALA A 134 8.55 0.23 -3.79
CA ALA A 134 9.59 0.91 -4.55
C ALA A 134 10.70 1.48 -3.66
N VAL A 135 10.37 1.99 -2.47
CA VAL A 135 11.36 2.54 -1.54
C VAL A 135 12.22 1.46 -0.88
N MET A 136 11.70 0.22 -0.74
CA MET A 136 12.44 -0.87 -0.11
C MET A 136 13.74 -1.19 -0.84
N GLY A 137 13.77 -1.05 -2.18
CA GLY A 137 15.01 -1.21 -2.94
C GLY A 137 16.10 -0.21 -2.54
N LEU A 138 15.75 1.03 -2.22
CA LEU A 138 16.68 2.04 -1.72
C LEU A 138 17.07 1.76 -0.27
N TYR A 139 16.10 1.37 0.56
CA TYR A 139 16.31 1.04 1.96
C TYR A 139 17.26 -0.15 2.13
N ASP A 140 16.99 -1.25 1.43
CA ASP A 140 17.81 -2.46 1.48
C ASP A 140 19.22 -2.20 0.91
N PHE A 141 19.32 -1.42 -0.17
CA PHE A 141 20.61 -0.98 -0.73
C PHE A 141 21.42 -0.20 0.31
N ALA A 142 20.83 0.85 0.91
CA ALA A 142 21.51 1.71 1.88
C ALA A 142 21.95 0.93 3.11
N THR A 143 21.07 0.12 3.69
CA THR A 143 21.37 -0.67 4.89
C THR A 143 22.42 -1.75 4.64
N SER A 144 22.40 -2.40 3.45
CA SER A 144 23.39 -3.40 3.06
C SER A 144 24.79 -2.81 2.90
N MET A 145 24.89 -1.53 2.55
CA MET A 145 26.14 -0.80 2.45
C MET A 145 26.61 -0.19 3.80
N GLY A 146 25.85 -0.37 4.87
CA GLY A 146 26.17 0.14 6.21
C GLY A 146 25.86 1.62 6.40
N PHE A 147 25.05 2.23 5.53
CA PHE A 147 24.50 3.55 5.79
C PHE A 147 23.47 3.50 6.93
N ASP A 148 23.46 4.55 7.73
CA ASP A 148 22.42 4.81 8.72
C ASP A 148 21.25 5.52 8.00
N VAL A 149 20.13 4.81 7.84
CA VAL A 149 18.91 5.36 7.23
C VAL A 149 18.18 6.18 8.29
N ARG A 150 17.94 7.45 8.01
CA ARG A 150 17.33 8.41 8.93
C ARG A 150 15.87 8.67 8.66
N VAL A 151 15.51 8.71 7.36
CA VAL A 151 14.13 8.93 6.91
C VAL A 151 13.86 8.00 5.73
N VAL A 152 12.69 7.39 5.72
CA VAL A 152 12.12 6.69 4.57
C VAL A 152 10.90 7.47 4.10
N GLY A 153 10.73 7.66 2.80
CA GLY A 153 9.61 8.48 2.39
C GLY A 153 9.25 8.43 0.91
N LYS A 154 8.20 9.15 0.60
CA LYS A 154 7.63 9.27 -0.74
C LYS A 154 7.35 10.72 -1.14
N GLY A 155 7.23 10.95 -2.43
CA GLY A 155 6.69 12.20 -2.97
C GLY A 155 5.16 12.23 -2.92
N LYS A 156 4.60 13.44 -2.81
CA LYS A 156 3.18 13.72 -2.96
C LYS A 156 3.01 14.87 -3.95
N ASN A 157 2.11 14.70 -4.93
CA ASN A 157 1.87 15.70 -5.97
C ASN A 157 0.64 16.58 -5.74
N ASN A 158 -0.18 16.24 -4.75
CA ASN A 158 -1.36 17.00 -4.39
C ASN A 158 -1.20 17.54 -2.98
N LYS A 159 -1.43 18.85 -2.80
CA LYS A 159 -1.53 19.41 -1.45
C LYS A 159 -2.65 18.73 -0.67
N LEU A 160 -2.45 18.51 0.63
CA LEU A 160 -3.49 17.95 1.50
C LEU A 160 -4.70 18.88 1.56
N ASP A 161 -5.87 18.30 1.38
CA ASP A 161 -7.17 18.94 1.50
C ASP A 161 -8.14 17.99 2.24
N TYR A 162 -8.21 18.14 3.54
CA TYR A 162 -9.06 17.30 4.38
C TYR A 162 -10.57 17.55 4.19
N ASP A 163 -10.96 18.65 3.51
CA ASP A 163 -12.34 19.01 3.24
C ASP A 163 -12.84 18.50 1.89
N CYS A 164 -11.96 18.00 1.03
CA CYS A 164 -12.36 17.47 -0.27
C CYS A 164 -13.26 16.23 -0.10
N ASN A 165 -14.14 16.04 -1.06
CA ASN A 165 -15.08 14.93 -1.13
C ASN A 165 -15.35 14.55 -2.58
N PRO A 166 -16.08 13.47 -2.89
CA PRO A 166 -16.35 13.03 -4.26
C PRO A 166 -16.92 14.09 -5.19
N ASP A 167 -17.75 15.01 -4.67
CA ASP A 167 -18.35 16.08 -5.48
C ASP A 167 -17.31 17.16 -5.84
N THR A 168 -16.46 17.56 -4.88
CA THR A 168 -15.43 18.59 -5.11
C THR A 168 -14.31 18.14 -6.05
N VAL A 169 -14.14 16.84 -6.28
CA VAL A 169 -13.12 16.26 -7.16
C VAL A 169 -13.70 15.65 -8.45
N ALA A 170 -15.02 15.74 -8.68
CA ALA A 170 -15.71 15.05 -9.76
C ALA A 170 -15.13 15.36 -11.16
N GLU A 171 -14.86 16.65 -11.45
CA GLU A 171 -14.27 17.07 -12.72
C GLU A 171 -12.85 16.51 -12.93
N GLU A 172 -12.03 16.52 -11.88
CA GLU A 172 -10.68 15.97 -11.95
C GLU A 172 -10.72 14.44 -12.13
N ALA A 173 -11.60 13.77 -11.44
CA ALA A 173 -11.82 12.32 -11.56
C ALA A 173 -12.23 11.96 -13.00
N ALA A 174 -13.17 12.69 -13.59
CA ALA A 174 -13.61 12.49 -14.98
C ALA A 174 -12.45 12.67 -15.98
N ARG A 175 -11.64 13.73 -15.83
CA ARG A 175 -10.46 13.95 -16.69
C ARG A 175 -9.43 12.84 -16.61
N ARG A 176 -9.26 12.24 -15.43
CA ARG A 176 -8.29 11.17 -15.19
C ARG A 176 -8.85 9.77 -15.50
N GLY A 177 -10.14 9.64 -15.80
CA GLY A 177 -10.82 8.36 -15.97
C GLY A 177 -10.80 7.51 -14.68
N ALA A 178 -10.82 8.17 -13.51
CA ALA A 178 -10.73 7.55 -12.20
C ALA A 178 -12.05 7.73 -11.42
N ALA A 179 -12.29 6.85 -10.46
CA ALA A 179 -13.44 7.00 -9.57
C ALA A 179 -13.26 8.19 -8.60
N PRO A 180 -14.30 9.03 -8.37
CA PRO A 180 -14.19 10.20 -7.49
C PRO A 180 -13.67 9.89 -6.08
N HIS A 181 -14.10 8.79 -5.46
CA HIS A 181 -13.62 8.39 -4.13
C HIS A 181 -12.11 8.13 -4.10
N MET A 182 -11.55 7.60 -5.19
CA MET A 182 -10.10 7.37 -5.31
C MET A 182 -9.33 8.71 -5.35
N ILE A 183 -9.79 9.68 -6.16
CA ILE A 183 -9.17 11.01 -6.21
C ILE A 183 -9.32 11.73 -4.87
N THR A 184 -10.47 11.57 -4.19
CA THR A 184 -10.67 12.10 -2.84
C THR A 184 -9.65 11.54 -1.87
N SER A 185 -9.45 10.20 -1.84
CA SER A 185 -8.49 9.55 -0.94
C SER A 185 -7.04 10.01 -1.16
N PHE A 186 -6.69 10.39 -2.40
CA PHE A 186 -5.39 10.98 -2.71
C PHE A 186 -5.26 12.41 -2.18
N LYS A 187 -6.31 13.25 -2.35
CA LYS A 187 -6.30 14.65 -1.92
C LYS A 187 -6.41 14.82 -0.41
N GLU A 188 -7.30 14.08 0.25
CA GLU A 188 -7.40 14.10 1.71
C GLU A 188 -6.18 13.46 2.40
N GLY A 189 -5.40 12.69 1.65
CA GLY A 189 -4.13 12.10 2.11
C GLY A 189 -4.25 10.70 2.70
N THR A 190 -5.44 10.11 2.85
CA THR A 190 -5.60 8.75 3.43
C THR A 190 -4.72 7.73 2.72
N LYS A 191 -4.68 7.74 1.38
CA LYS A 191 -3.80 6.84 0.61
C LYS A 191 -2.33 7.03 0.98
N THR A 192 -1.85 8.27 1.10
CA THR A 192 -0.47 8.57 1.53
C THR A 192 -0.19 8.04 2.94
N MET A 193 -1.14 8.17 3.86
CA MET A 193 -0.99 7.67 5.25
C MET A 193 -0.92 6.14 5.28
N VAL A 194 -1.74 5.45 4.48
CA VAL A 194 -1.70 4.00 4.31
C VAL A 194 -0.33 3.55 3.80
N GLU A 195 0.18 4.16 2.76
CA GLU A 195 1.50 3.85 2.18
C GLU A 195 2.63 4.09 3.19
N MET A 196 2.58 5.18 3.94
CA MET A 196 3.54 5.46 5.02
C MET A 196 3.47 4.42 6.14
N ALA A 197 2.27 3.96 6.52
CA ALA A 197 2.11 2.92 7.52
C ALA A 197 2.74 1.58 7.09
N LEU A 198 2.61 1.22 5.80
CA LEU A 198 3.31 0.04 5.25
C LEU A 198 4.84 0.19 5.35
N MET A 199 5.38 1.37 5.02
CA MET A 199 6.81 1.65 5.16
C MET A 199 7.25 1.54 6.63
N CYS A 200 6.45 2.08 7.57
CA CYS A 200 6.72 1.96 9.01
C CYS A 200 6.75 0.50 9.45
N ASN A 201 5.72 -0.26 9.12
CA ASN A 201 5.60 -1.67 9.50
C ASN A 201 6.68 -2.55 8.85
N ALA A 202 7.21 -2.16 7.68
CA ALA A 202 8.30 -2.87 7.03
C ALA A 202 9.67 -2.57 7.64
N THR A 203 9.93 -1.32 8.04
CA THR A 203 11.26 -0.86 8.49
C THR A 203 11.42 -0.81 10.00
N GLY A 204 10.30 -0.76 10.75
CA GLY A 204 10.28 -0.48 12.18
C GLY A 204 10.35 1.02 12.50
N PHE A 205 10.42 1.89 11.50
CA PHE A 205 10.36 3.33 11.67
C PHE A 205 8.93 3.77 12.00
N VAL A 206 8.77 4.97 12.55
CA VAL A 206 7.47 5.48 12.98
C VAL A 206 7.21 6.87 12.37
N PRO A 207 5.96 7.36 12.32
CA PRO A 207 5.74 8.77 12.02
C PRO A 207 6.31 9.64 13.15
N ASP A 208 7.01 10.74 12.80
CA ASP A 208 7.54 11.67 13.81
C ASP A 208 6.42 12.45 14.51
N VAL A 209 5.40 12.82 13.74
CA VAL A 209 4.17 13.45 14.22
C VAL A 209 2.96 12.79 13.54
N ARG A 210 1.78 12.89 14.17
CA ARG A 210 0.52 12.43 13.57
C ARG A 210 0.33 13.05 12.19
N GLY A 211 0.06 12.24 11.17
CA GLY A 211 -0.15 12.69 9.80
C GLY A 211 1.11 13.06 9.03
N GLY A 212 2.31 12.96 9.64
CA GLY A 212 3.58 13.39 9.05
C GLY A 212 3.76 14.90 8.99
N HIS A 213 4.97 15.36 8.67
CA HIS A 213 5.27 16.79 8.47
C HIS A 213 4.84 17.29 7.10
N GLY A 214 5.01 16.46 6.05
CA GLY A 214 4.59 16.80 4.69
C GLY A 214 5.26 18.05 4.13
N ILE A 215 6.57 18.15 4.25
CA ILE A 215 7.33 19.34 3.83
C ILE A 215 7.20 19.63 2.32
N GLU A 216 7.31 20.89 1.95
CA GLU A 216 7.50 21.32 0.55
C GLU A 216 9.00 21.41 0.28
N ALA A 217 9.53 20.62 -0.67
CA ALA A 217 10.94 20.61 -1.01
C ALA A 217 11.20 20.06 -2.41
N ASN A 218 12.30 20.49 -3.02
CA ASN A 218 12.93 19.77 -4.12
C ASN A 218 13.90 18.71 -3.57
N VAL A 219 14.36 17.79 -4.43
CA VAL A 219 15.18 16.64 -4.04
C VAL A 219 16.44 17.06 -3.25
N LYS A 220 17.09 18.18 -3.64
CA LYS A 220 18.33 18.64 -3.00
C LYS A 220 18.12 19.22 -1.60
N GLU A 221 16.92 19.73 -1.32
CA GLU A 221 16.58 20.33 -0.02
C GLU A 221 16.15 19.29 1.03
N VAL A 222 15.68 18.10 0.60
CA VAL A 222 15.15 17.07 1.49
C VAL A 222 16.11 16.69 2.61
N PRO A 223 17.43 16.44 2.38
CA PRO A 223 18.34 16.04 3.46
C PRO A 223 18.48 17.05 4.58
N GLN A 224 18.45 18.34 4.25
CA GLN A 224 18.54 19.41 5.24
C GLN A 224 17.20 19.64 5.95
N LYS A 225 16.08 19.66 5.22
CA LYS A 225 14.75 19.88 5.81
C LYS A 225 14.34 18.73 6.71
N TYR A 226 14.70 17.50 6.36
CA TYR A 226 14.52 16.30 7.19
C TYR A 226 15.77 16.01 8.06
N SER A 227 16.32 17.05 8.69
CA SER A 227 17.23 16.93 9.82
C SER A 227 16.51 17.27 11.13
N LEU A 228 17.17 17.05 12.26
CA LEU A 228 16.60 17.37 13.56
C LEU A 228 16.38 18.88 13.72
N LYS A 229 15.41 19.27 14.55
CA LYS A 229 15.13 20.69 14.87
C LYS A 229 16.38 21.42 15.36
N GLU A 230 17.20 20.77 16.17
CA GLU A 230 18.47 21.32 16.67
C GLU A 230 19.53 21.48 15.56
N GLU A 231 19.39 20.76 14.44
CA GLU A 231 20.23 20.87 13.25
C GLU A 231 19.63 21.82 12.19
N GLY A 232 18.48 22.46 12.49
CA GLY A 232 17.80 23.40 11.61
C GLY A 232 16.74 22.79 10.70
N GLY A 233 16.38 21.53 10.90
CA GLY A 233 15.31 20.83 10.19
C GLY A 233 13.97 20.82 10.94
N VAL A 234 13.10 19.87 10.57
CA VAL A 234 11.74 19.77 11.14
C VAL A 234 11.54 18.59 12.11
N LEU A 235 12.47 17.62 12.12
CA LEU A 235 12.28 16.36 12.84
C LEU A 235 12.54 16.49 14.33
N ASN A 236 11.75 15.77 15.14
CA ASN A 236 12.01 15.55 16.55
C ASN A 236 13.01 14.38 16.75
N ASN A 237 12.92 13.36 15.88
CA ASN A 237 13.75 12.16 15.94
C ASN A 237 14.10 11.67 14.53
N TYR A 238 15.20 10.94 14.40
CA TYR A 238 15.49 10.11 13.23
C TYR A 238 14.83 8.73 13.35
N GLY A 239 14.84 7.94 12.27
CA GLY A 239 14.13 6.66 12.20
C GLY A 239 12.64 6.85 11.91
N VAL A 240 12.33 7.75 11.00
CA VAL A 240 10.95 8.17 10.71
C VAL A 240 10.54 7.92 9.27
N VAL A 241 9.22 7.83 9.05
CA VAL A 241 8.61 7.81 7.71
C VAL A 241 7.84 9.11 7.51
N ASP A 242 8.03 9.74 6.33
CA ASP A 242 7.34 10.99 5.99
C ASP A 242 7.13 11.15 4.49
N PHE A 243 6.46 12.19 4.05
CA PHE A 243 6.24 12.50 2.63
C PHE A 243 6.66 13.93 2.29
N VAL A 244 6.98 14.15 1.01
CA VAL A 244 7.44 15.45 0.49
C VAL A 244 6.53 15.91 -0.64
N ASN A 245 6.00 17.12 -0.54
CA ASN A 245 5.33 17.78 -1.65
C ASN A 245 6.39 18.32 -2.63
N GLY A 246 6.26 18.01 -3.92
CA GLY A 246 7.13 18.53 -4.98
C GLY A 246 8.12 17.54 -5.59
N ILE A 247 8.21 16.29 -5.08
CA ILE A 247 9.11 15.27 -5.62
C ILE A 247 8.40 14.01 -6.13
N ALA A 248 7.05 14.05 -6.22
CA ALA A 248 6.29 12.94 -6.82
C ALA A 248 6.57 12.82 -8.34
N PRO A 249 6.50 11.61 -8.89
CA PRO A 249 6.08 10.33 -8.27
C PRO A 249 7.21 9.52 -7.61
N GLY A 250 8.19 10.15 -7.01
CA GLY A 250 9.37 9.48 -6.50
C GLY A 250 9.28 8.98 -5.07
N VAL A 251 10.21 8.10 -4.73
CA VAL A 251 10.45 7.61 -3.37
C VAL A 251 11.89 7.87 -2.95
N PHE A 252 12.16 7.98 -1.66
CA PHE A 252 13.48 8.34 -1.18
C PHE A 252 13.82 7.74 0.18
N VAL A 253 15.12 7.68 0.46
CA VAL A 253 15.64 7.54 1.82
C VAL A 253 16.65 8.65 2.08
N VAL A 254 16.63 9.21 3.30
CA VAL A 254 17.69 10.09 3.79
C VAL A 254 18.65 9.24 4.59
N VAL A 255 19.92 9.32 4.25
CA VAL A 255 20.98 8.47 4.82
C VAL A 255 22.14 9.32 5.33
N THR A 256 22.89 8.76 6.27
CA THR A 256 24.19 9.29 6.69
C THR A 256 25.17 8.13 6.89
N HIS A 257 26.44 8.44 7.14
CA HIS A 257 27.41 7.44 7.52
C HIS A 257 28.31 7.95 8.68
N LYS A 258 28.65 7.08 9.63
CA LYS A 258 29.47 7.44 10.79
C LYS A 258 30.92 7.78 10.44
N LEU A 259 31.48 7.13 9.41
CA LEU A 259 32.86 7.34 8.98
C LEU A 259 32.94 8.61 8.12
N LYS A 260 33.89 9.48 8.44
CA LYS A 260 34.13 10.72 7.71
C LYS A 260 34.56 10.44 6.26
N GLU A 261 35.41 9.44 6.05
CA GLU A 261 35.93 9.06 4.74
C GLU A 261 34.79 8.69 3.77
N VAL A 262 33.73 8.03 4.25
CA VAL A 262 32.54 7.72 3.43
C VAL A 262 31.76 8.98 3.11
N ARG A 263 31.63 9.91 4.07
CA ARG A 263 30.97 11.19 3.81
C ARG A 263 31.76 12.08 2.84
N ASP A 264 33.10 12.07 2.95
CA ASP A 264 33.97 12.80 2.00
C ASP A 264 33.82 12.23 0.57
N GLU A 265 33.67 10.90 0.42
CA GLU A 265 33.38 10.27 -0.86
C GLU A 265 32.00 10.64 -1.42
N MET A 266 30.98 10.71 -0.56
CA MET A 266 29.64 11.15 -0.96
C MET A 266 29.66 12.61 -1.47
N GLU A 267 30.41 13.49 -0.82
CA GLU A 267 30.61 14.87 -1.26
C GLU A 267 31.37 14.93 -2.59
N TYR A 268 32.45 14.17 -2.75
CA TYR A 268 33.21 14.02 -4.00
C TYR A 268 32.32 13.57 -5.16
N LEU A 269 31.41 12.63 -4.91
CA LEU A 269 30.42 12.13 -5.86
C LEU A 269 29.24 13.08 -6.10
N SER A 270 29.30 14.31 -5.56
CA SER A 270 28.28 15.35 -5.72
C SER A 270 26.91 15.01 -5.11
N MET A 271 26.88 14.18 -4.07
CA MET A 271 25.66 13.82 -3.35
C MET A 271 25.19 14.92 -2.38
N GLY A 272 25.95 16.02 -2.27
CA GLY A 272 25.67 17.16 -1.40
C GLY A 272 26.73 17.33 -0.29
N PRO A 273 26.63 18.40 0.52
CA PRO A 273 27.66 18.73 1.53
C PRO A 273 27.57 17.86 2.80
N GLY A 274 26.55 17.00 2.89
CA GLY A 274 26.31 16.19 4.10
C GLY A 274 25.89 17.00 5.34
N PRO A 275 25.83 16.38 6.53
CA PRO A 275 26.11 14.97 6.78
C PRO A 275 25.00 14.01 6.33
N ASN A 276 23.83 14.53 5.95
CA ASN A 276 22.69 13.78 5.42
C ASN A 276 22.67 13.85 3.89
N TYR A 277 22.36 12.73 3.27
CA TYR A 277 22.30 12.57 1.81
C TYR A 277 20.98 11.93 1.43
N ILE A 278 20.51 12.15 0.18
CA ILE A 278 19.31 11.52 -0.33
C ILE A 278 19.65 10.46 -1.38
N LEU A 279 19.08 9.27 -1.23
CA LEU A 279 18.95 8.32 -2.32
C LEU A 279 17.51 8.42 -2.83
N TYR A 280 17.34 8.68 -4.12
CA TYR A 280 16.05 9.04 -4.70
C TYR A 280 15.79 8.25 -5.97
N ARG A 281 14.62 7.64 -6.05
CA ARG A 281 14.08 7.01 -7.25
C ARG A 281 12.93 7.89 -7.77
N PRO A 282 13.06 8.52 -8.98
CA PRO A 282 12.11 9.51 -9.48
C PRO A 282 10.82 8.93 -10.06
N TYR A 283 10.57 7.64 -9.90
CA TYR A 283 9.40 6.96 -10.44
C TYR A 283 9.04 5.72 -9.62
N HIS A 284 7.79 5.31 -9.74
CA HIS A 284 7.27 3.99 -9.44
C HIS A 284 6.22 3.65 -10.51
N LEU A 285 6.13 2.39 -10.95
CA LEU A 285 5.34 2.02 -12.12
C LEU A 285 4.11 1.17 -11.78
N CYS A 286 3.70 1.20 -10.52
CA CYS A 286 2.48 0.58 -10.00
C CYS A 286 2.27 -0.85 -10.55
N SER A 287 1.17 -1.10 -11.26
CA SER A 287 0.80 -2.42 -11.78
C SER A 287 1.78 -3.01 -12.82
N LEU A 288 2.71 -2.22 -13.35
CA LEU A 288 3.74 -2.73 -14.27
C LEU A 288 4.87 -3.45 -13.53
N GLU A 289 5.19 -3.03 -12.30
CA GLU A 289 6.21 -3.67 -11.47
C GLU A 289 5.64 -4.75 -10.53
N THR A 290 4.34 -4.76 -10.27
CA THR A 290 3.70 -5.76 -9.39
C THR A 290 4.10 -7.20 -9.71
N PRO A 291 4.22 -7.63 -10.98
CA PRO A 291 4.65 -8.99 -11.32
C PRO A 291 6.06 -9.35 -10.80
N LEU A 292 6.93 -8.36 -10.57
CA LEU A 292 8.27 -8.62 -9.99
C LEU A 292 8.15 -9.19 -8.58
N SER A 293 7.18 -8.73 -7.78
CA SER A 293 6.93 -9.29 -6.44
C SER A 293 6.51 -10.75 -6.50
N ALA A 294 5.68 -11.12 -7.49
CA ALA A 294 5.31 -12.52 -7.69
C ALA A 294 6.53 -13.38 -8.12
N ALA A 295 7.37 -12.85 -9.01
CA ALA A 295 8.59 -13.53 -9.44
C ALA A 295 9.56 -13.71 -8.25
N MET A 296 9.82 -12.66 -7.46
CA MET A 296 10.67 -12.74 -6.27
C MET A 296 10.15 -13.76 -5.26
N ALA A 297 8.84 -13.78 -5.02
CA ALA A 297 8.21 -14.71 -4.10
C ALA A 297 8.40 -16.17 -4.55
N VAL A 298 8.19 -16.46 -5.84
CA VAL A 298 8.24 -17.84 -6.38
C VAL A 298 9.68 -18.30 -6.62
N ILE A 299 10.55 -17.43 -7.16
CA ILE A 299 11.90 -17.83 -7.60
C ILE A 299 12.92 -17.71 -6.46
N GLU A 300 12.82 -16.63 -5.67
CA GLU A 300 13.81 -16.31 -4.64
C GLU A 300 13.32 -16.61 -3.21
N GLY A 301 12.01 -16.89 -3.03
CA GLY A 301 11.43 -17.05 -1.69
C GLY A 301 11.47 -15.77 -0.86
N LYS A 302 11.41 -14.60 -1.52
CA LYS A 302 11.51 -13.29 -0.86
C LYS A 302 10.29 -12.42 -1.15
N GLY A 303 9.89 -11.64 -0.15
CA GLY A 303 8.92 -10.56 -0.33
C GLY A 303 9.61 -9.23 -0.66
N THR A 304 8.95 -8.38 -1.44
CA THR A 304 9.42 -7.03 -1.77
C THR A 304 9.30 -6.10 -0.57
N ILE A 305 8.11 -6.03 -0.01
CA ILE A 305 7.81 -5.29 1.22
C ILE A 305 6.94 -6.16 2.11
N VAL A 306 7.37 -6.35 3.33
CA VAL A 306 6.69 -7.16 4.33
C VAL A 306 6.78 -6.47 5.70
N PRO A 307 5.78 -6.59 6.58
CA PRO A 307 5.78 -5.93 7.89
C PRO A 307 6.76 -6.60 8.88
N LYS A 308 8.06 -6.54 8.57
CA LYS A 308 9.15 -7.09 9.41
C LYS A 308 9.27 -6.36 10.75
N GLY A 309 8.94 -5.07 10.80
CA GLY A 309 8.92 -4.27 12.03
C GLY A 309 7.73 -4.60 12.94
N GLY A 310 6.76 -5.36 12.45
CA GLY A 310 5.49 -5.62 13.13
C GLY A 310 4.49 -4.47 12.91
N LEU A 311 3.50 -4.36 13.79
CA LEU A 311 2.51 -3.28 13.77
C LEU A 311 3.04 -2.11 14.61
N VAL A 312 3.80 -1.20 14.00
CA VAL A 312 4.41 -0.03 14.68
C VAL A 312 3.71 1.28 14.34
N ALA A 313 2.96 1.32 13.26
CA ALA A 313 2.11 2.44 12.87
C ALA A 313 0.76 1.94 12.35
N ASP A 314 -0.27 2.75 12.53
CA ASP A 314 -1.62 2.51 12.03
C ASP A 314 -2.18 3.80 11.43
N VAL A 315 -3.26 3.69 10.65
CA VAL A 315 -3.97 4.83 10.09
C VAL A 315 -5.29 4.99 10.82
N ILE A 316 -5.32 5.94 11.75
CA ILE A 316 -6.49 6.22 12.58
C ILE A 316 -7.54 7.03 11.82
N THR A 317 -8.81 6.83 12.18
CA THR A 317 -9.95 7.52 11.58
C THR A 317 -10.18 8.88 12.24
N VAL A 318 -10.36 9.91 11.40
CA VAL A 318 -10.69 11.28 11.84
C VAL A 318 -11.98 11.75 11.15
N ALA A 319 -12.86 12.39 11.89
CA ALA A 319 -14.12 12.90 11.36
C ALA A 319 -13.89 14.07 10.41
N LYS A 320 -14.41 13.99 9.18
CA LYS A 320 -14.32 15.05 8.16
C LYS A 320 -15.35 16.15 8.36
N LYS A 321 -16.45 15.84 9.02
CA LYS A 321 -17.56 16.74 9.37
C LYS A 321 -18.11 16.39 10.75
N ASP A 322 -18.98 17.25 11.29
CA ASP A 322 -19.79 16.88 12.45
C ASP A 322 -20.70 15.69 12.09
N LEU A 323 -20.70 14.66 12.94
CA LEU A 323 -21.50 13.45 12.79
C LEU A 323 -22.46 13.34 13.97
N LYS A 324 -23.70 12.89 13.72
CA LYS A 324 -24.72 12.72 14.74
C LYS A 324 -24.92 11.26 15.11
N ALA A 325 -25.22 11.01 16.37
CA ALA A 325 -25.64 9.69 16.82
C ALA A 325 -26.78 9.14 15.95
N GLY A 326 -26.62 7.91 15.49
CA GLY A 326 -27.56 7.23 14.59
C GLY A 326 -27.24 7.37 13.11
N GLU A 327 -26.34 8.28 12.69
CA GLU A 327 -25.85 8.35 11.30
C GLU A 327 -24.97 7.12 10.96
N TYR A 328 -24.84 6.84 9.66
CA TYR A 328 -23.90 5.86 9.14
C TYR A 328 -22.71 6.57 8.49
N MET A 329 -21.54 5.98 8.63
CA MET A 329 -20.34 6.44 7.96
C MET A 329 -20.27 5.88 6.53
N ASP A 330 -19.30 6.31 5.74
CA ASP A 330 -19.16 5.93 4.33
C ASP A 330 -17.74 5.48 3.95
N GLY A 331 -16.82 5.47 4.93
CA GLY A 331 -15.43 5.09 4.75
C GLY A 331 -14.55 6.24 4.23
N TYR A 332 -13.28 5.93 3.93
CA TYR A 332 -12.32 6.91 3.41
C TYR A 332 -12.59 7.26 1.94
N GLY A 333 -12.06 8.39 1.51
CA GLY A 333 -12.30 8.89 0.15
C GLY A 333 -13.73 9.34 -0.12
N ALA A 334 -14.53 9.54 0.93
CA ALA A 334 -15.94 9.92 0.88
C ALA A 334 -16.22 11.20 1.70
N TYR A 335 -17.34 11.25 2.43
CA TYR A 335 -17.82 12.51 3.04
C TYR A 335 -17.63 12.56 4.55
N THR A 336 -17.49 11.42 5.24
CA THR A 336 -17.60 11.36 6.70
C THR A 336 -16.28 11.34 7.43
N CYS A 337 -15.24 10.77 6.85
CA CYS A 337 -13.95 10.59 7.52
C CYS A 337 -12.75 10.55 6.55
N TYR A 338 -11.57 10.67 7.12
CA TYR A 338 -10.28 10.47 6.47
C TYR A 338 -9.29 9.82 7.44
N GLY A 339 -8.17 9.31 6.92
CA GLY A 339 -7.14 8.64 7.70
C GLY A 339 -5.94 9.53 8.00
N LEU A 340 -5.40 9.44 9.22
CA LEU A 340 -4.10 9.99 9.58
C LEU A 340 -3.22 8.88 10.15
N ILE A 341 -1.97 8.83 9.70
CA ILE A 341 -0.99 7.92 10.30
C ILE A 341 -0.67 8.33 11.74
N GLU A 342 -0.57 7.35 12.62
CA GLU A 342 -0.19 7.51 14.02
C GLU A 342 0.71 6.34 14.44
N LYS A 343 1.54 6.53 15.48
CA LYS A 343 2.23 5.43 16.15
C LYS A 343 1.21 4.45 16.71
N TYR A 344 1.42 3.16 16.49
CA TYR A 344 0.45 2.14 16.92
C TYR A 344 0.13 2.19 18.41
N GLU A 345 1.15 2.35 19.28
CA GLU A 345 0.91 2.41 20.72
C GLU A 345 0.03 3.62 21.09
N THR A 346 0.25 4.79 20.46
CA THR A 346 -0.60 5.96 20.67
C THR A 346 -2.03 5.74 20.16
N ALA A 347 -2.17 5.14 18.97
CA ALA A 347 -3.49 4.79 18.42
C ALA A 347 -4.26 3.84 19.35
N LYS A 348 -3.56 2.84 19.90
CA LYS A 348 -4.09 1.88 20.86
C LYS A 348 -4.48 2.53 22.19
N GLU A 349 -3.64 3.39 22.76
CA GLU A 349 -3.94 4.13 23.99
C GLU A 349 -5.19 5.02 23.83
N MET A 350 -5.36 5.64 22.66
CA MET A 350 -6.55 6.42 22.33
C MET A 350 -7.79 5.56 22.05
N ASN A 351 -7.66 4.24 21.95
CA ASN A 351 -8.72 3.35 21.47
C ASN A 351 -9.25 3.77 20.08
N ALA A 352 -8.35 4.27 19.21
CA ALA A 352 -8.71 4.78 17.90
C ALA A 352 -9.13 3.66 16.95
N VAL A 353 -10.10 3.93 16.07
CA VAL A 353 -10.54 3.00 15.04
C VAL A 353 -9.63 3.13 13.82
N PRO A 354 -8.99 2.03 13.33
CA PRO A 354 -8.30 2.03 12.05
C PRO A 354 -9.24 2.40 10.90
N ILE A 355 -8.78 3.25 10.00
CA ILE A 355 -9.61 3.76 8.89
C ILE A 355 -10.17 2.64 8.00
N GLY A 356 -9.43 1.57 7.81
CA GLY A 356 -9.84 0.44 6.98
C GLY A 356 -10.95 -0.43 7.58
N LEU A 357 -11.31 -0.23 8.85
CA LEU A 357 -12.46 -0.90 9.48
C LEU A 357 -13.75 -0.09 9.36
N VAL A 358 -13.68 1.14 8.85
CA VAL A 358 -14.84 2.02 8.71
C VAL A 358 -15.42 1.88 7.30
N ASP A 359 -16.71 1.55 7.24
CA ASP A 359 -17.46 1.36 6.00
C ASP A 359 -18.90 1.92 6.10
N ARG A 360 -19.71 1.64 5.09
CA ARG A 360 -21.10 2.09 5.02
C ARG A 360 -22.06 1.45 6.04
N LYS A 361 -21.60 0.44 6.76
CA LYS A 361 -22.35 -0.21 7.85
C LYS A 361 -21.91 0.26 9.22
N THR A 362 -20.83 1.03 9.30
CA THR A 362 -20.35 1.62 10.55
C THR A 362 -21.32 2.68 11.03
N LYS A 363 -21.93 2.45 12.22
CA LYS A 363 -22.94 3.32 12.81
C LYS A 363 -22.35 4.21 13.89
N VAL A 364 -22.65 5.49 13.85
CA VAL A 364 -22.27 6.48 14.87
C VAL A 364 -23.15 6.30 16.11
N LEU A 365 -22.53 6.10 17.28
CA LEU A 365 -23.23 5.88 18.55
C LEU A 365 -23.43 7.15 19.38
N LYS A 366 -22.57 8.16 19.20
CA LYS A 366 -22.64 9.46 19.89
C LYS A 366 -22.20 10.58 18.94
N ASP A 367 -22.58 11.82 19.23
CA ASP A 367 -22.16 12.98 18.42
C ASP A 367 -20.63 13.10 18.40
N ILE A 368 -20.06 13.30 17.20
CA ILE A 368 -18.63 13.44 16.95
C ILE A 368 -18.40 14.76 16.23
N LYS A 369 -17.39 15.52 16.64
CA LYS A 369 -17.05 16.80 16.02
C LYS A 369 -16.07 16.63 14.86
N LYS A 370 -16.15 17.53 13.88
CA LYS A 370 -15.15 17.63 12.82
C LYS A 370 -13.74 17.72 13.39
N GLY A 371 -12.81 16.91 12.88
CA GLY A 371 -11.42 16.84 13.31
C GLY A 371 -11.18 15.97 14.55
N GLU A 372 -12.22 15.40 15.15
CA GLU A 372 -12.12 14.49 16.28
C GLU A 372 -11.66 13.08 15.80
N VAL A 373 -10.73 12.47 16.54
CA VAL A 373 -10.34 11.08 16.32
C VAL A 373 -11.50 10.17 16.72
N ILE A 374 -11.87 9.26 15.83
CA ILE A 374 -12.97 8.31 16.06
C ILE A 374 -12.43 7.10 16.82
N THR A 375 -13.06 6.80 17.95
CA THR A 375 -12.69 5.70 18.85
C THR A 375 -13.75 4.60 18.83
N TYR A 376 -13.39 3.39 19.27
CA TYR A 376 -14.28 2.22 19.25
C TYR A 376 -15.56 2.39 20.08
N ASP A 377 -15.57 3.28 21.09
CA ASP A 377 -16.76 3.60 21.88
C ASP A 377 -17.69 4.63 21.21
N MET A 378 -17.25 5.24 20.12
CA MET A 378 -18.03 6.21 19.34
C MET A 378 -18.81 5.57 18.20
N VAL A 379 -18.43 4.37 17.76
CA VAL A 379 -19.02 3.72 16.59
C VAL A 379 -19.28 2.23 16.81
N GLU A 380 -20.25 1.70 16.10
CA GLU A 380 -20.48 0.27 15.95
C GLU A 380 -19.99 -0.17 14.58
N ILE A 381 -18.95 -1.03 14.56
CA ILE A 381 -18.31 -1.55 13.34
C ILE A 381 -19.04 -2.82 12.89
N ASP A 382 -19.12 -3.04 11.58
CA ASP A 382 -19.62 -4.30 11.00
C ASP A 382 -18.72 -5.49 11.39
N LYS A 383 -19.30 -6.43 12.14
CA LYS A 383 -18.63 -7.67 12.57
C LYS A 383 -19.02 -8.88 11.72
N SER A 384 -19.70 -8.66 10.59
CA SER A 384 -20.14 -9.76 9.70
C SER A 384 -19.04 -10.25 8.76
N THR A 385 -17.94 -9.52 8.64
CA THR A 385 -16.77 -9.89 7.84
C THR A 385 -15.77 -10.70 8.65
N LYS A 386 -14.77 -11.31 7.97
CA LYS A 386 -13.64 -11.99 8.62
C LYS A 386 -12.48 -11.04 8.95
N LEU A 387 -12.63 -9.78 8.57
CA LEU A 387 -11.65 -8.74 8.81
C LEU A 387 -11.50 -8.41 10.30
#